data_295079a1758b904ababfc3f5442d7d9f
#
_entry.id   295079a1758b904ababfc3f5442d7d9f
#
_cell.length_a   1.000
_cell.length_b   1.000
_cell.length_c   1.000
_cell.angle_alpha   90.00
_cell.angle_beta   90.00
_cell.angle_gamma   90.00
#
_symmetry.space_group_name_H-M   'P 1'
#
loop_
_entity.id
_entity.type
_entity.pdbx_description
1 polymer ?
#
loop_
_entity_poly.entity_id
_entity_poly.type
_entity_poly.pdbx_seq_one_letter_code
_entity_poly.pdbx_strand_id
1 'polypeptide(L)'
;MADAEQGRVSGSYRDYDSRVFTGAGGEILRALSPTALADYEALAASEFFTAAQQRGTVVATELAAGIEPPADAVPPAGLAAVLRHERIPFLSWPYEWPFSMLKDAALLTLRTMEGALDEGLILKDGTPYNVQWRGASPVFIDIGSFERLGEGEPWFGYRQFCMQCLYPLMLQAYRDVPYRPLLRGQMEGISPVEMANLLSLRDRLRRGVLTNVTLHARLERRHAQRSAADARQEIKRAGFKPELIKANVGRLARLIEKLDWRPRASEWSGYRETSTYEDDELHAKEAFVEAALDGAAPKPELVFDLGANDGRFSRIAARDGAYVVAVDGDEPVIERLYRDLRAEHGASNDRILPLCLDLVDSSPGMGWRGGRSSSAARAAARTRPGRSRGARRRASAPRGR
;
A
#
# COMPACT_ATOMS: atom_id res chain seq x y z
N MET A 1 23.22 7.28 -7.79
CA MET A 1 22.65 6.04 -7.24
C MET A 1 23.31 5.81 -5.89
N ALA A 2 22.54 5.85 -4.78
CA ALA A 2 23.08 5.39 -3.49
C ALA A 2 23.18 3.87 -3.59
N ASP A 3 24.34 3.30 -3.26
CA ASP A 3 24.57 1.86 -3.19
C ASP A 3 23.38 1.22 -2.47
N ALA A 4 22.63 0.39 -3.18
CA ALA A 4 21.58 -0.44 -2.58
C ALA A 4 22.32 -1.42 -1.67
N GLU A 5 22.26 -1.20 -0.35
CA GLU A 5 22.83 -2.14 0.62
C GLU A 5 22.25 -3.52 0.33
N GLN A 6 23.15 -4.43 -0.06
CA GLN A 6 22.81 -5.83 -0.25
C GLN A 6 22.43 -6.41 1.12
N GLY A 7 21.19 -6.90 1.26
CA GLY A 7 20.75 -7.43 2.53
C GLY A 7 19.24 -7.68 2.60
N ARG A 8 18.82 -8.35 3.66
CA ARG A 8 17.40 -8.63 3.91
C ARG A 8 16.60 -7.34 4.07
N VAL A 9 15.45 -7.26 3.41
CA VAL A 9 14.47 -6.20 3.63
C VAL A 9 13.93 -6.30 5.06
N SER A 10 14.04 -5.23 5.85
CA SER A 10 13.74 -5.22 7.30
C SER A 10 12.31 -5.67 7.66
N GLY A 11 11.34 -5.54 6.76
CA GLY A 11 9.97 -6.00 6.94
C GLY A 11 9.74 -7.51 6.77
N SER A 12 10.67 -8.23 6.16
CA SER A 12 10.54 -9.65 5.79
C SER A 12 10.88 -10.66 6.90
N TYR A 13 10.90 -10.25 8.17
CA TYR A 13 11.28 -11.15 9.28
C TYR A 13 10.15 -12.03 9.80
N ARG A 14 8.89 -11.70 9.51
CA ARG A 14 7.70 -12.38 10.07
C ARG A 14 7.36 -13.67 9.35
N ASP A 15 7.66 -13.76 8.06
CA ASP A 15 7.38 -14.96 7.28
C ASP A 15 8.45 -16.02 7.57
N TYR A 16 8.01 -17.23 7.94
CA TYR A 16 8.89 -18.34 8.25
C TYR A 16 9.41 -19.04 7.00
N ASP A 17 8.62 -19.03 5.94
CA ASP A 17 8.86 -19.79 4.72
C ASP A 17 9.46 -18.96 3.59
N SER A 18 9.46 -17.63 3.70
CA SER A 18 10.10 -16.78 2.70
C SER A 18 10.79 -15.55 3.26
N ARG A 19 11.79 -15.02 2.53
CA ARG A 19 12.53 -13.81 2.89
C ARG A 19 12.80 -12.96 1.66
N VAL A 20 12.43 -11.68 1.72
CA VAL A 20 12.74 -10.71 0.68
C VAL A 20 14.08 -10.04 0.97
N PHE A 21 14.91 -9.91 -0.05
CA PHE A 21 16.21 -9.25 0.02
C PHE A 21 16.52 -8.47 -1.25
N THR A 22 17.52 -7.60 -1.16
CA THR A 22 18.00 -6.82 -2.31
C THR A 22 19.30 -7.45 -2.83
N GLY A 23 19.34 -7.76 -4.12
CA GLY A 23 20.54 -8.24 -4.82
C GLY A 23 21.58 -7.14 -5.04
N ALA A 24 22.77 -7.52 -5.50
CA ALA A 24 23.90 -6.60 -5.75
C ALA A 24 23.58 -5.52 -6.79
N GLY A 25 22.73 -5.83 -7.78
CA GLY A 25 22.23 -4.89 -8.81
C GLY A 25 21.01 -4.09 -8.40
N GLY A 26 20.58 -4.15 -7.13
CA GLY A 26 19.33 -3.52 -6.67
C GLY A 26 18.07 -4.31 -7.03
N GLU A 27 18.21 -5.55 -7.46
CA GLU A 27 17.12 -6.47 -7.78
C GLU A 27 16.30 -6.80 -6.53
N ILE A 28 15.00 -6.99 -6.69
CA ILE A 28 14.12 -7.46 -5.61
C ILE A 28 14.02 -8.98 -5.72
N LEU A 29 14.54 -9.65 -4.72
CA LEU A 29 14.66 -11.11 -4.68
C LEU A 29 13.93 -11.68 -3.45
N ARG A 30 13.44 -12.92 -3.59
CA ARG A 30 12.76 -13.64 -2.50
C ARG A 30 13.32 -15.04 -2.39
N ALA A 31 13.92 -15.38 -1.27
CA ALA A 31 14.32 -16.74 -0.94
C ALA A 31 13.11 -17.53 -0.44
N LEU A 32 12.93 -18.75 -0.92
CA LEU A 32 11.83 -19.66 -0.61
C LEU A 32 12.31 -20.89 0.12
N SER A 33 11.52 -21.34 1.11
CA SER A 33 11.61 -22.70 1.67
C SER A 33 11.06 -23.74 0.71
N PRO A 34 11.25 -25.04 0.98
CA PRO A 34 10.63 -26.12 0.19
C PRO A 34 9.09 -26.01 0.12
N THR A 35 8.44 -25.63 1.23
CA THR A 35 6.99 -25.42 1.28
C THR A 35 6.56 -24.25 0.40
N ALA A 36 7.21 -23.09 0.55
CA ALA A 36 6.91 -21.90 -0.25
C ALA A 36 7.21 -22.11 -1.75
N LEU A 37 8.20 -22.93 -2.09
CA LEU A 37 8.47 -23.31 -3.48
C LEU A 37 7.31 -24.13 -4.06
N ALA A 38 6.81 -25.12 -3.33
CA ALA A 38 5.67 -25.92 -3.78
C ALA A 38 4.39 -25.10 -4.01
N ASP A 39 4.13 -24.10 -3.14
CA ASP A 39 3.03 -23.17 -3.33
C ASP A 39 3.25 -22.26 -4.56
N TYR A 40 4.47 -21.77 -4.75
CA TYR A 40 4.82 -20.99 -5.94
C TYR A 40 4.70 -21.80 -7.23
N GLU A 41 5.15 -23.06 -7.27
CA GLU A 41 5.02 -23.93 -8.44
C GLU A 41 3.55 -24.16 -8.81
N ALA A 42 2.68 -24.34 -7.80
CA ALA A 42 1.23 -24.44 -8.03
C ALA A 42 0.66 -23.14 -8.60
N LEU A 43 1.08 -21.99 -8.08
CA LEU A 43 0.69 -20.68 -8.59
C LEU A 43 1.21 -20.46 -10.02
N ALA A 44 2.48 -20.76 -10.28
CA ALA A 44 3.12 -20.57 -11.60
C ALA A 44 2.51 -21.45 -12.69
N ALA A 45 1.96 -22.61 -12.32
CA ALA A 45 1.25 -23.50 -13.24
C ALA A 45 -0.17 -23.02 -13.58
N SER A 46 -0.72 -22.01 -12.86
CA SER A 46 -2.07 -21.54 -13.04
C SER A 46 -2.21 -20.59 -14.23
N GLU A 47 -3.31 -20.70 -14.98
CA GLU A 47 -3.66 -19.73 -16.04
C GLU A 47 -3.95 -18.35 -15.47
N PHE A 48 -4.56 -18.31 -14.28
CA PHE A 48 -4.83 -17.07 -13.56
C PHE A 48 -3.56 -16.24 -13.37
N PHE A 49 -2.47 -16.84 -12.86
CA PHE A 49 -1.24 -16.12 -12.55
C PHE A 49 -0.58 -15.54 -13.79
N THR A 50 -0.47 -16.36 -14.84
CA THR A 50 0.06 -15.92 -16.16
C THR A 50 -0.73 -14.72 -16.69
N ALA A 51 -2.06 -14.82 -16.70
CA ALA A 51 -2.91 -13.74 -17.18
C ALA A 51 -2.85 -12.49 -16.27
N ALA A 52 -2.70 -12.65 -14.95
CA ALA A 52 -2.59 -11.55 -14.01
C ALA A 52 -1.26 -10.78 -14.17
N GLN A 53 -0.15 -11.47 -14.41
CA GLN A 53 1.14 -10.84 -14.74
C GLN A 53 1.08 -10.10 -16.07
N GLN A 54 0.50 -10.70 -17.12
CA GLN A 54 0.34 -10.06 -18.43
C GLN A 54 -0.51 -8.79 -18.36
N ARG A 55 -1.55 -8.76 -17.53
CA ARG A 55 -2.36 -7.56 -17.26
C ARG A 55 -1.69 -6.55 -16.34
N GLY A 56 -0.54 -6.90 -15.75
CA GLY A 56 0.14 -6.06 -14.77
C GLY A 56 -0.59 -5.92 -13.42
N THR A 57 -1.58 -6.77 -13.12
CA THR A 57 -2.33 -6.75 -11.85
C THR A 57 -1.63 -7.49 -10.72
N VAL A 58 -0.71 -8.38 -11.06
CA VAL A 58 0.22 -9.05 -10.15
C VAL A 58 1.64 -8.74 -10.62
N VAL A 59 2.55 -8.54 -9.70
CA VAL A 59 3.96 -8.21 -9.99
C VAL A 59 4.62 -9.32 -10.82
N ALA A 60 5.35 -8.93 -11.86
CA ALA A 60 6.10 -9.89 -12.66
C ALA A 60 7.11 -10.63 -11.78
N THR A 61 7.09 -11.96 -11.86
CA THR A 61 7.88 -12.85 -10.98
C THR A 61 8.37 -14.05 -11.77
N GLU A 62 9.64 -14.40 -11.59
CA GLU A 62 10.28 -15.55 -12.22
C GLU A 62 11.23 -16.25 -11.25
N LEU A 63 11.55 -17.52 -11.52
CA LEU A 63 12.63 -18.23 -10.83
C LEU A 63 13.99 -17.65 -11.23
N ALA A 64 14.83 -17.37 -10.25
CA ALA A 64 16.17 -16.85 -10.44
C ALA A 64 17.22 -17.92 -10.12
N ALA A 65 17.84 -18.47 -11.14
CA ALA A 65 18.89 -19.50 -10.98
C ALA A 65 20.23 -18.87 -10.57
N GLY A 66 21.02 -19.60 -9.77
CA GLY A 66 22.39 -19.24 -9.45
C GLY A 66 22.55 -18.05 -8.50
N ILE A 67 21.49 -17.62 -7.82
CA ILE A 67 21.54 -16.55 -6.83
C ILE A 67 21.58 -17.16 -5.43
N GLU A 68 22.60 -16.82 -4.67
CA GLU A 68 22.70 -17.16 -3.25
C GLU A 68 22.24 -15.99 -2.39
N PRO A 69 21.21 -16.18 -1.54
CA PRO A 69 20.77 -15.14 -0.61
C PRO A 69 21.80 -14.94 0.50
N PRO A 70 21.95 -13.72 1.06
CA PRO A 70 22.74 -13.51 2.27
C PRO A 70 22.19 -14.35 3.42
N ALA A 71 23.07 -14.72 4.36
CA ALA A 71 22.73 -15.67 5.42
C ALA A 71 21.50 -15.29 6.25
N ASP A 72 21.28 -13.99 6.46
CA ASP A 72 20.12 -13.45 7.19
C ASP A 72 18.82 -13.44 6.35
N ALA A 73 18.92 -13.67 5.04
CA ALA A 73 17.78 -13.80 4.13
C ALA A 73 17.43 -15.26 3.79
N VAL A 74 18.16 -16.24 4.32
CA VAL A 74 17.76 -17.65 4.22
C VAL A 74 16.54 -17.90 5.12
N PRO A 75 15.44 -18.51 4.61
CA PRO A 75 14.30 -18.87 5.43
C PRO A 75 14.69 -19.85 6.55
N PRO A 76 14.11 -19.77 7.74
CA PRO A 76 14.39 -20.73 8.82
C PRO A 76 14.13 -22.19 8.44
N ALA A 77 13.16 -22.43 7.56
CA ALA A 77 12.82 -23.76 7.03
C ALA A 77 13.80 -24.27 5.95
N GLY A 78 14.88 -23.54 5.65
CA GLY A 78 15.85 -23.85 4.61
C GLY A 78 15.59 -23.14 3.28
N LEU A 79 16.60 -23.14 2.41
CA LEU A 79 16.54 -22.56 1.07
C LEU A 79 16.24 -23.64 0.04
N ALA A 80 15.22 -23.45 -0.79
CA ALA A 80 14.90 -24.30 -1.93
C ALA A 80 15.05 -23.58 -3.28
N ALA A 81 14.66 -22.30 -3.35
CA ALA A 81 14.74 -21.50 -4.56
C ALA A 81 14.81 -20.01 -4.26
N VAL A 82 15.12 -19.22 -5.28
CA VAL A 82 15.02 -17.75 -5.25
C VAL A 82 14.12 -17.28 -6.37
N LEU A 83 13.22 -16.35 -6.06
CA LEU A 83 12.43 -15.63 -7.06
C LEU A 83 13.04 -14.25 -7.30
N ARG A 84 12.90 -13.77 -8.55
CA ARG A 84 13.12 -12.38 -8.92
C ARG A 84 11.78 -11.72 -9.17
N HIS A 85 11.58 -10.55 -8.58
CA HIS A 85 10.40 -9.74 -8.78
C HIS A 85 10.73 -8.45 -9.55
N GLU A 86 9.79 -7.99 -10.33
CA GLU A 86 9.82 -6.64 -10.86
C GLU A 86 9.92 -5.62 -9.74
N ARG A 87 10.74 -4.60 -9.94
CA ARG A 87 10.90 -3.53 -8.97
C ARG A 87 9.78 -2.49 -9.12
N ILE A 88 9.05 -2.24 -8.06
CA ILE A 88 8.10 -1.13 -7.98
C ILE A 88 8.88 0.19 -7.80
N PRO A 89 8.60 1.22 -8.61
CA PRO A 89 9.37 2.46 -8.61
C PRO A 89 9.41 3.17 -7.27
N PHE A 90 8.29 3.16 -6.54
CA PHE A 90 8.14 3.80 -5.25
C PHE A 90 7.20 3.02 -4.33
N LEU A 91 7.58 2.81 -3.06
CA LEU A 91 6.76 2.12 -2.07
C LEU A 91 5.98 3.15 -1.24
N SER A 92 4.66 2.94 -1.14
CA SER A 92 3.75 3.75 -0.35
C SER A 92 2.94 2.89 0.63
N TRP A 93 2.27 3.55 1.56
CA TRP A 93 1.57 2.87 2.64
C TRP A 93 0.08 3.19 2.63
N PRO A 94 -0.82 2.27 3.06
CA PRO A 94 -2.26 2.49 3.04
C PRO A 94 -2.74 3.78 3.75
N TYR A 95 -2.02 4.24 4.76
CA TYR A 95 -2.32 5.50 5.45
C TYR A 95 -1.83 6.76 4.71
N GLU A 96 -1.16 6.60 3.55
CA GLU A 96 -0.79 7.68 2.63
C GLU A 96 -1.75 7.76 1.44
N TRP A 97 -2.66 6.79 1.30
CA TRP A 97 -3.56 6.69 0.16
C TRP A 97 -4.86 7.47 0.40
N PRO A 98 -5.39 8.18 -0.60
CA PRO A 98 -6.75 8.71 -0.56
C PRO A 98 -7.76 7.55 -0.63
N PHE A 99 -9.04 7.88 -0.39
CA PHE A 99 -10.12 6.89 -0.31
C PHE A 99 -10.20 5.94 -1.51
N SER A 100 -10.17 6.47 -2.73
CA SER A 100 -10.29 5.65 -3.95
C SER A 100 -9.09 4.74 -4.18
N MET A 101 -7.89 5.11 -3.74
CA MET A 101 -6.73 4.20 -3.78
C MET A 101 -6.95 3.00 -2.85
N LEU A 102 -7.34 3.20 -1.58
CA LEU A 102 -7.61 2.07 -0.70
C LEU A 102 -8.76 1.19 -1.22
N LYS A 103 -9.77 1.80 -1.83
CA LYS A 103 -10.89 1.08 -2.48
C LYS A 103 -10.39 0.21 -3.63
N ASP A 104 -9.56 0.74 -4.52
CA ASP A 104 -9.02 -0.01 -5.67
C ASP A 104 -8.05 -1.12 -5.22
N ALA A 105 -7.23 -0.87 -4.18
CA ALA A 105 -6.38 -1.90 -3.58
C ALA A 105 -7.21 -3.05 -2.98
N ALA A 106 -8.29 -2.74 -2.26
CA ALA A 106 -9.20 -3.74 -1.71
C ALA A 106 -9.90 -4.55 -2.82
N LEU A 107 -10.34 -3.90 -3.88
CA LEU A 107 -10.95 -4.57 -5.03
C LEU A 107 -9.96 -5.44 -5.78
N LEU A 108 -8.71 -4.98 -5.97
CA LEU A 108 -7.65 -5.79 -6.56
C LEU A 108 -7.41 -7.06 -5.74
N THR A 109 -7.28 -6.94 -4.42
CA THR A 109 -7.09 -8.08 -3.51
C THR A 109 -8.22 -9.11 -3.66
N LEU A 110 -9.49 -8.66 -3.69
CA LEU A 110 -10.63 -9.56 -3.84
C LEU A 110 -10.68 -10.22 -5.22
N ARG A 111 -10.38 -9.49 -6.31
CA ARG A 111 -10.33 -10.05 -7.68
C ARG A 111 -9.18 -11.05 -7.84
N THR A 112 -8.03 -10.76 -7.23
CA THR A 112 -6.89 -11.70 -7.16
C THR A 112 -7.27 -12.96 -6.41
N MET A 113 -8.00 -12.82 -5.31
CA MET A 113 -8.54 -13.95 -4.54
C MET A 113 -9.56 -14.77 -5.33
N GLU A 114 -10.49 -14.13 -6.06
CA GLU A 114 -11.46 -14.83 -6.92
C GLU A 114 -10.75 -15.69 -7.98
N GLY A 115 -9.76 -15.12 -8.68
CA GLY A 115 -9.00 -15.85 -9.69
C GLY A 115 -8.17 -16.99 -9.10
N ALA A 116 -7.56 -16.80 -7.93
CA ALA A 116 -6.83 -17.85 -7.23
C ALA A 116 -7.75 -19.02 -6.82
N LEU A 117 -8.95 -18.73 -6.30
CA LEU A 117 -9.94 -19.75 -5.89
C LEU A 117 -10.43 -20.60 -7.07
N ASP A 118 -10.47 -20.05 -8.28
CA ASP A 118 -10.86 -20.82 -9.48
C ASP A 118 -9.86 -21.93 -9.82
N GLU A 119 -8.63 -21.80 -9.31
CA GLU A 119 -7.56 -22.77 -9.54
C GLU A 119 -7.10 -23.49 -8.26
N GLY A 120 -7.96 -23.49 -7.22
CA GLY A 120 -7.70 -24.19 -5.96
C GLY A 120 -6.63 -23.54 -5.08
N LEU A 121 -6.36 -22.26 -5.30
CA LEU A 121 -5.44 -21.45 -4.50
C LEU A 121 -6.20 -20.46 -3.63
N ILE A 122 -5.56 -19.95 -2.59
CA ILE A 122 -6.12 -18.95 -1.67
C ILE A 122 -5.04 -17.95 -1.27
N LEU A 123 -5.46 -16.71 -0.91
CA LEU A 123 -4.58 -15.75 -0.26
C LEU A 123 -4.60 -15.95 1.26
N LYS A 124 -3.42 -16.16 1.87
CA LYS A 124 -3.26 -16.21 3.35
C LYS A 124 -3.70 -14.92 4.00
N ASP A 125 -3.30 -13.80 3.41
CA ASP A 125 -3.46 -12.47 3.96
C ASP A 125 -4.47 -11.62 3.19
N GLY A 126 -5.26 -10.82 3.92
CA GLY A 126 -6.20 -9.85 3.37
C GLY A 126 -5.75 -8.39 3.57
N THR A 127 -4.46 -8.15 3.59
CA THR A 127 -3.89 -6.84 3.92
C THR A 127 -3.70 -5.95 2.69
N PRO A 128 -3.99 -4.63 2.76
CA PRO A 128 -3.66 -3.69 1.70
C PRO A 128 -2.14 -3.47 1.54
N TYR A 129 -1.32 -3.87 2.51
CA TYR A 129 0.14 -3.81 2.41
C TYR A 129 0.72 -4.72 1.31
N ASN A 130 -0.07 -5.69 0.83
CA ASN A 130 0.26 -6.55 -0.29
C ASN A 130 0.00 -5.90 -1.66
N VAL A 131 -0.45 -4.65 -1.69
CA VAL A 131 -0.68 -3.86 -2.89
C VAL A 131 0.29 -2.69 -2.94
N GLN A 132 0.81 -2.42 -4.14
CA GLN A 132 1.60 -1.24 -4.45
C GLN A 132 1.12 -0.61 -5.76
N TRP A 133 1.84 0.37 -6.30
CA TRP A 133 1.33 1.21 -7.38
C TRP A 133 2.37 1.40 -8.49
N ARG A 134 1.89 1.28 -9.72
CA ARG A 134 2.57 1.83 -10.91
C ARG A 134 1.77 3.06 -11.35
N GLY A 135 2.29 4.24 -11.04
CA GLY A 135 1.51 5.46 -11.17
C GLY A 135 0.21 5.37 -10.37
N ALA A 136 -0.93 5.53 -11.01
CA ALA A 136 -2.25 5.38 -10.41
C ALA A 136 -2.82 3.95 -10.50
N SER A 137 -2.09 2.98 -11.04
CA SER A 137 -2.56 1.60 -11.22
C SER A 137 -2.09 0.68 -10.10
N PRO A 138 -3.01 0.01 -9.36
CA PRO A 138 -2.64 -0.90 -8.28
C PRO A 138 -2.08 -2.21 -8.82
N VAL A 139 -1.07 -2.77 -8.13
CA VAL A 139 -0.45 -4.05 -8.42
C VAL A 139 -0.28 -4.87 -7.14
N PHE A 140 -0.68 -6.15 -7.15
CA PHE A 140 -0.49 -7.08 -6.05
C PHE A 140 0.96 -7.59 -6.06
N ILE A 141 1.68 -7.45 -4.95
CA ILE A 141 3.13 -7.68 -4.90
C ILE A 141 3.54 -8.90 -4.06
N ASP A 142 2.67 -9.42 -3.19
CA ASP A 142 3.07 -10.49 -2.28
C ASP A 142 2.75 -11.88 -2.81
N ILE A 143 3.67 -12.42 -3.60
CA ILE A 143 3.59 -13.78 -4.17
C ILE A 143 3.59 -14.84 -3.04
N GLY A 144 4.25 -14.57 -1.91
CA GLY A 144 4.27 -15.46 -0.76
C GLY A 144 2.93 -15.58 -0.02
N SER A 145 1.95 -14.73 -0.36
CA SER A 145 0.60 -14.82 0.20
C SER A 145 -0.28 -15.89 -0.45
N PHE A 146 0.11 -16.43 -1.60
CA PHE A 146 -0.61 -17.53 -2.23
C PHE A 146 -0.23 -18.87 -1.61
N GLU A 147 -1.24 -19.71 -1.37
CA GLU A 147 -1.09 -21.10 -0.93
C GLU A 147 -2.18 -21.97 -1.54
N ARG A 148 -2.00 -23.29 -1.50
CA ARG A 148 -3.06 -24.22 -1.90
C ARG A 148 -4.19 -24.18 -0.88
N LEU A 149 -5.43 -24.12 -1.37
CA LEU A 149 -6.62 -24.15 -0.51
C LEU A 149 -6.75 -25.50 0.16
N GLY A 150 -6.66 -25.53 1.49
CA GLY A 150 -6.89 -26.74 2.28
C GLY A 150 -8.38 -27.14 2.31
N GLU A 151 -8.65 -28.45 2.33
CA GLU A 151 -10.03 -28.96 2.41
C GLU A 151 -10.72 -28.46 3.69
N GLY A 152 -11.91 -27.87 3.51
CA GLY A 152 -12.71 -27.35 4.63
C GLY A 152 -12.17 -26.08 5.30
N GLU A 153 -11.09 -25.50 4.81
CA GLU A 153 -10.49 -24.31 5.41
C GLU A 153 -11.23 -23.04 4.99
N PRO A 154 -11.44 -22.08 5.95
CA PRO A 154 -11.99 -20.78 5.64
C PRO A 154 -10.89 -19.84 5.13
N TRP A 155 -11.27 -18.69 4.57
CA TRP A 155 -10.32 -17.61 4.34
C TRP A 155 -9.90 -16.96 5.68
N PHE A 156 -8.71 -17.30 6.17
CA PHE A 156 -8.18 -16.75 7.43
C PHE A 156 -7.86 -15.25 7.34
N GLY A 157 -7.54 -14.74 6.14
CA GLY A 157 -7.31 -13.31 5.89
C GLY A 157 -8.57 -12.43 5.99
N TYR A 158 -9.79 -13.02 6.11
CA TYR A 158 -11.05 -12.26 6.12
C TYR A 158 -11.10 -11.19 7.23
N ARG A 159 -10.70 -11.56 8.46
CA ARG A 159 -10.69 -10.60 9.59
C ARG A 159 -9.74 -9.43 9.32
N GLN A 160 -8.54 -9.73 8.84
CA GLN A 160 -7.53 -8.73 8.48
C GLN A 160 -8.04 -7.82 7.36
N PHE A 161 -8.65 -8.39 6.32
CA PHE A 161 -9.26 -7.62 5.23
C PHE A 161 -10.36 -6.68 5.74
N CYS A 162 -11.22 -7.14 6.64
CA CYS A 162 -12.23 -6.26 7.24
C CYS A 162 -11.59 -5.11 8.00
N MET A 163 -10.59 -5.38 8.85
CA MET A 163 -9.97 -4.40 9.72
C MET A 163 -9.15 -3.33 8.96
N GLN A 164 -8.49 -3.74 7.88
CA GLN A 164 -7.53 -2.88 7.17
C GLN A 164 -8.08 -2.29 5.86
N CYS A 165 -9.14 -2.87 5.29
CA CYS A 165 -9.74 -2.39 4.04
C CYS A 165 -11.21 -1.99 4.25
N LEU A 166 -12.09 -2.94 4.62
CA LEU A 166 -13.53 -2.73 4.61
C LEU A 166 -13.98 -1.68 5.64
N TYR A 167 -13.51 -1.79 6.89
CA TYR A 167 -13.92 -0.86 7.95
C TYR A 167 -13.39 0.57 7.75
N PRO A 168 -12.13 0.78 7.35
CA PRO A 168 -11.64 2.09 6.93
C PRO A 168 -12.52 2.73 5.84
N LEU A 169 -12.81 1.99 4.78
CA LEU A 169 -13.67 2.47 3.69
C LEU A 169 -15.10 2.76 4.15
N MET A 170 -15.70 1.89 4.97
CA MET A 170 -17.03 2.14 5.53
C MET A 170 -17.07 3.36 6.46
N LEU A 171 -16.04 3.55 7.29
CA LEU A 171 -15.97 4.67 8.21
C LEU A 171 -15.97 5.99 7.44
N GLN A 172 -15.12 6.11 6.44
CA GLN A 172 -15.02 7.33 5.65
C GLN A 172 -16.25 7.54 4.77
N ALA A 173 -16.75 6.50 4.07
CA ALA A 173 -17.93 6.61 3.22
C ALA A 173 -19.23 6.89 4.00
N TYR A 174 -19.37 6.36 5.21
CA TYR A 174 -20.63 6.46 5.97
C TYR A 174 -20.64 7.56 7.00
N ARG A 175 -19.48 7.94 7.53
CA ARG A 175 -19.35 8.89 8.63
C ARG A 175 -18.53 10.13 8.29
N ASP A 176 -17.93 10.18 7.10
CA ASP A 176 -17.01 11.27 6.70
C ASP A 176 -15.86 11.45 7.71
N VAL A 177 -15.39 10.33 8.28
CA VAL A 177 -14.25 10.28 9.21
C VAL A 177 -13.05 9.71 8.46
N PRO A 178 -11.96 10.47 8.31
CA PRO A 178 -10.76 9.99 7.63
C PRO A 178 -10.18 8.76 8.32
N TYR A 179 -9.91 7.70 7.57
CA TYR A 179 -9.35 6.47 8.12
C TYR A 179 -7.83 6.54 8.30
N ARG A 180 -7.15 7.39 7.54
CA ARG A 180 -5.68 7.46 7.49
C ARG A 180 -5.02 7.64 8.86
N PRO A 181 -5.46 8.52 9.76
CA PRO A 181 -4.90 8.63 11.11
C PRO A 181 -5.02 7.34 11.93
N LEU A 182 -6.11 6.58 11.75
CA LEU A 182 -6.34 5.33 12.45
C LEU A 182 -5.39 4.24 11.95
N LEU A 183 -5.24 4.06 10.64
CA LEU A 183 -4.28 3.11 10.06
C LEU A 183 -2.82 3.50 10.35
N ARG A 184 -2.54 4.80 10.45
CA ARG A 184 -1.23 5.31 10.86
C ARG A 184 -0.90 5.00 12.31
N GLY A 185 -1.89 5.00 13.19
CA GLY A 185 -1.74 4.68 14.62
C GLY A 185 -1.73 3.18 14.92
N GLN A 186 -2.42 2.38 14.12
CA GLN A 186 -2.60 0.93 14.33
C GLN A 186 -2.41 0.15 13.02
N MET A 187 -1.29 -0.54 12.90
CA MET A 187 -0.99 -1.36 11.71
C MET A 187 -2.02 -2.48 11.48
N GLU A 188 -2.64 -2.99 12.53
CA GLU A 188 -3.66 -4.04 12.43
C GLU A 188 -5.02 -3.52 11.94
N GLY A 189 -5.17 -2.20 11.84
CA GLY A 189 -6.40 -1.56 11.40
C GLY A 189 -7.46 -1.42 12.50
N ILE A 190 -8.70 -1.20 12.12
CA ILE A 190 -9.83 -0.95 13.03
C ILE A 190 -10.44 -2.30 13.42
N SER A 191 -10.47 -2.65 14.70
CA SER A 191 -11.09 -3.91 15.14
C SER A 191 -12.61 -3.91 14.94
N PRO A 192 -13.24 -5.10 14.81
CA PRO A 192 -14.70 -5.19 14.69
C PRO A 192 -15.46 -4.51 15.83
N VAL A 193 -14.91 -4.57 17.04
CA VAL A 193 -15.53 -3.94 18.22
C VAL A 193 -15.40 -2.42 18.17
N GLU A 194 -14.24 -1.90 17.80
CA GLU A 194 -14.02 -0.45 17.62
C GLU A 194 -14.91 0.08 16.51
N MET A 195 -14.97 -0.61 15.36
CA MET A 195 -15.84 -0.20 14.25
C MET A 195 -17.32 -0.17 14.67
N ALA A 196 -17.78 -1.16 15.43
CA ALA A 196 -19.14 -1.18 15.94
C ALA A 196 -19.44 -0.03 16.91
N ASN A 197 -18.43 0.47 17.65
CA ASN A 197 -18.56 1.62 18.56
C ASN A 197 -18.48 2.96 17.80
N LEU A 198 -17.76 3.05 16.69
CA LEU A 198 -17.67 4.25 15.86
C LEU A 198 -18.94 4.50 15.04
N LEU A 199 -19.76 3.48 14.80
CA LEU A 199 -20.99 3.56 14.04
C LEU A 199 -22.19 3.84 14.96
N SER A 200 -23.10 4.72 14.50
CA SER A 200 -24.37 4.99 15.17
C SER A 200 -25.39 3.86 14.97
N LEU A 201 -26.50 3.88 15.74
CA LEU A 201 -27.59 2.94 15.56
C LEU A 201 -28.22 3.02 14.15
N ARG A 202 -28.28 4.22 13.57
CA ARG A 202 -28.78 4.45 12.20
C ARG A 202 -27.88 3.82 11.15
N ASP A 203 -26.56 3.79 11.38
CA ASP A 203 -25.61 3.19 10.44
C ASP A 203 -25.74 1.68 10.36
N ARG A 204 -26.36 1.01 11.35
CA ARG A 204 -26.64 -0.44 11.31
C ARG A 204 -27.55 -0.85 10.15
N LEU A 205 -28.36 0.09 9.66
CA LEU A 205 -29.24 -0.11 8.50
C LEU A 205 -28.49 0.05 7.17
N ARG A 206 -27.27 0.59 7.20
CA ARG A 206 -26.46 0.75 6.00
C ARG A 206 -25.96 -0.61 5.50
N ARG A 207 -25.77 -0.68 4.18
CA ARG A 207 -25.38 -1.92 3.51
C ARG A 207 -24.09 -2.50 4.13
N GLY A 208 -24.11 -3.81 4.43
CA GLY A 208 -22.98 -4.56 4.93
C GLY A 208 -22.62 -4.36 6.41
N VAL A 209 -23.19 -3.35 7.10
CA VAL A 209 -22.85 -3.07 8.51
C VAL A 209 -23.36 -4.18 9.42
N LEU A 210 -24.60 -4.64 9.23
CA LEU A 210 -25.15 -5.70 10.08
C LEU A 210 -24.32 -6.99 10.00
N THR A 211 -23.97 -7.42 8.80
CA THR A 211 -23.27 -8.69 8.56
C THR A 211 -21.78 -8.62 8.87
N ASN A 212 -21.08 -7.59 8.37
CA ASN A 212 -19.62 -7.55 8.45
C ASN A 212 -19.10 -6.79 9.69
N VAL A 213 -19.92 -5.93 10.33
CA VAL A 213 -19.50 -5.20 11.53
C VAL A 213 -20.23 -5.73 12.76
N THR A 214 -21.57 -5.65 12.81
CA THR A 214 -22.32 -5.95 14.04
C THR A 214 -22.22 -7.43 14.43
N LEU A 215 -22.41 -8.33 13.49
CA LEU A 215 -22.30 -9.77 13.74
C LEU A 215 -20.85 -10.16 14.05
N HIS A 216 -19.89 -9.63 13.32
CA HIS A 216 -18.45 -9.88 13.54
C HIS A 216 -18.03 -9.43 14.94
N ALA A 217 -18.40 -8.22 15.37
CA ALA A 217 -18.11 -7.72 16.72
C ALA A 217 -18.77 -8.59 17.82
N ARG A 218 -19.99 -9.10 17.59
CA ARG A 218 -20.65 -10.01 18.53
C ARG A 218 -19.91 -11.34 18.66
N LEU A 219 -19.48 -11.91 17.54
CA LEU A 219 -18.71 -13.15 17.52
C LEU A 219 -17.36 -12.96 18.23
N GLU A 220 -16.65 -11.88 17.95
CA GLU A 220 -15.37 -11.59 18.60
C GLU A 220 -15.51 -11.47 20.12
N ARG A 221 -16.51 -10.74 20.63
CA ARG A 221 -16.79 -10.64 22.06
C ARG A 221 -17.10 -12.01 22.71
N ARG A 222 -17.78 -12.90 22.01
CA ARG A 222 -18.08 -14.27 22.51
C ARG A 222 -16.84 -15.16 22.52
N HIS A 223 -15.94 -14.98 21.56
CA HIS A 223 -14.75 -15.80 21.41
C HIS A 223 -13.51 -15.25 22.16
N ALA A 224 -13.59 -14.03 22.70
CA ALA A 224 -12.48 -13.41 23.46
C ALA A 224 -11.99 -14.23 24.65
N GLN A 225 -12.78 -15.22 25.12
CA GLN A 225 -12.44 -16.12 26.24
C GLN A 225 -11.98 -17.52 25.77
N ARG A 226 -11.91 -17.79 24.46
CA ARG A 226 -11.53 -19.11 23.91
C ARG A 226 -10.12 -19.07 23.34
N SER A 227 -9.43 -20.21 23.36
CA SER A 227 -8.11 -20.31 22.73
C SER A 227 -8.21 -20.22 21.20
N ALA A 228 -7.20 -19.64 20.55
CA ALA A 228 -7.15 -19.55 19.08
C ALA A 228 -7.11 -20.96 18.42
N ALA A 229 -6.56 -21.96 19.12
CA ALA A 229 -6.51 -23.34 18.64
C ALA A 229 -7.89 -23.99 18.59
N ASP A 230 -8.70 -23.81 19.66
CA ASP A 230 -10.06 -24.37 19.73
C ASP A 230 -10.96 -23.74 18.67
N ALA A 231 -10.84 -22.42 18.46
CA ALA A 231 -11.59 -21.71 17.44
C ALA A 231 -11.26 -22.21 16.02
N ARG A 232 -9.96 -22.43 15.71
CA ARG A 232 -9.53 -22.99 14.42
C ARG A 232 -10.07 -24.41 14.19
N GLN A 233 -10.05 -25.25 15.24
CA GLN A 233 -10.54 -26.62 15.12
C GLN A 233 -12.06 -26.68 14.92
N GLU A 234 -12.82 -25.82 15.58
CA GLU A 234 -14.29 -25.71 15.40
C GLU A 234 -14.63 -25.22 13.98
N ILE A 235 -13.88 -24.25 13.46
CA ILE A 235 -14.03 -23.71 12.10
C ILE A 235 -13.74 -24.81 11.06
N LYS A 236 -12.64 -25.58 11.22
CA LYS A 236 -12.34 -26.72 10.35
C LYS A 236 -13.43 -27.79 10.38
N ARG A 237 -14.00 -28.10 11.56
CA ARG A 237 -15.12 -29.06 11.68
C ARG A 237 -16.39 -28.58 11.02
N ALA A 238 -16.62 -27.27 10.93
CA ALA A 238 -17.79 -26.70 10.23
C ALA A 238 -17.71 -26.90 8.72
N GLY A 239 -16.51 -27.08 8.14
CA GLY A 239 -16.24 -27.38 6.73
C GLY A 239 -16.66 -26.24 5.81
N PHE A 240 -15.70 -25.46 5.32
CA PHE A 240 -15.99 -24.41 4.36
C PHE A 240 -15.83 -24.94 2.93
N LYS A 241 -16.86 -24.76 2.12
CA LYS A 241 -16.78 -25.08 0.69
C LYS A 241 -16.16 -23.90 -0.07
N PRO A 242 -15.28 -24.14 -1.05
CA PRO A 242 -14.65 -23.09 -1.89
C PRO A 242 -15.70 -22.13 -2.48
N GLU A 243 -16.86 -22.64 -2.89
CA GLU A 243 -17.93 -21.83 -3.47
C GLU A 243 -18.51 -20.81 -2.48
N LEU A 244 -18.55 -21.14 -1.18
CA LEU A 244 -19.01 -20.23 -0.13
C LEU A 244 -17.98 -19.12 0.10
N ILE A 245 -16.68 -19.45 0.06
CA ILE A 245 -15.61 -18.47 0.17
C ILE A 245 -15.70 -17.51 -1.02
N LYS A 246 -15.79 -18.04 -2.25
CA LYS A 246 -15.92 -17.26 -3.48
C LYS A 246 -17.17 -16.38 -3.48
N ALA A 247 -18.31 -16.90 -3.07
CA ALA A 247 -19.56 -16.14 -2.94
C ALA A 247 -19.42 -14.99 -1.92
N ASN A 248 -18.69 -15.20 -0.82
CA ASN A 248 -18.41 -14.15 0.17
C ASN A 248 -17.47 -13.06 -0.39
N VAL A 249 -16.41 -13.45 -1.09
CA VAL A 249 -15.46 -12.55 -1.74
C VAL A 249 -16.17 -11.68 -2.77
N GLY A 250 -16.99 -12.27 -3.66
CA GLY A 250 -17.78 -11.52 -4.64
C GLY A 250 -18.84 -10.61 -4.00
N ARG A 251 -19.39 -10.99 -2.82
CA ARG A 251 -20.29 -10.11 -2.06
C ARG A 251 -19.55 -8.91 -1.47
N LEU A 252 -18.34 -9.11 -0.95
CA LEU A 252 -17.49 -8.04 -0.45
C LEU A 252 -17.07 -7.08 -1.58
N ALA A 253 -16.69 -7.61 -2.73
CA ALA A 253 -16.34 -6.79 -3.90
C ALA A 253 -17.52 -5.89 -4.30
N ARG A 254 -18.72 -6.45 -4.48
CA ARG A 254 -19.94 -5.67 -4.78
C ARG A 254 -20.32 -4.67 -3.70
N LEU A 255 -19.98 -4.93 -2.44
CA LEU A 255 -20.20 -4.00 -1.34
C LEU A 255 -19.24 -2.81 -1.46
N ILE A 256 -17.93 -3.08 -1.63
CA ILE A 256 -16.89 -2.06 -1.73
C ILE A 256 -17.07 -1.21 -3.00
N GLU A 257 -17.43 -1.80 -4.13
CA GLU A 257 -17.74 -1.05 -5.37
C GLU A 257 -18.79 0.04 -5.15
N LYS A 258 -19.76 -0.21 -4.27
CA LYS A 258 -20.84 0.73 -3.94
C LYS A 258 -20.52 1.72 -2.82
N LEU A 259 -19.38 1.56 -2.14
CA LEU A 259 -18.89 2.58 -1.22
C LEU A 259 -18.39 3.77 -2.03
N ASP A 260 -18.87 4.95 -1.69
CA ASP A 260 -18.47 6.21 -2.31
C ASP A 260 -18.27 7.24 -1.20
N TRP A 261 -17.17 7.96 -1.29
CA TRP A 261 -16.89 9.09 -0.45
C TRP A 261 -16.94 10.37 -1.28
N ARG A 262 -17.74 11.30 -0.85
CA ARG A 262 -17.86 12.62 -1.47
C ARG A 262 -17.30 13.64 -0.50
N PRO A 263 -16.03 14.02 -0.68
CA PRO A 263 -15.40 14.99 0.18
C PRO A 263 -16.17 16.30 0.15
N ARG A 264 -16.28 16.96 1.31
CA ARG A 264 -16.71 18.36 1.35
C ARG A 264 -15.63 19.21 0.69
N ALA A 265 -16.04 20.33 0.12
CA ALA A 265 -15.08 21.28 -0.42
C ALA A 265 -14.07 21.67 0.69
N SER A 266 -12.79 21.49 0.41
CA SER A 266 -11.71 21.99 1.25
C SER A 266 -11.33 23.41 0.84
N GLU A 267 -10.56 24.09 1.69
CA GLU A 267 -10.01 25.41 1.38
C GLU A 267 -9.23 25.42 0.04
N TRP A 268 -8.59 24.30 -0.29
CA TRP A 268 -7.74 24.15 -1.49
C TRP A 268 -8.44 23.48 -2.67
N SER A 269 -9.61 22.87 -2.47
CA SER A 269 -10.34 22.17 -3.54
C SER A 269 -10.89 23.11 -4.62
N GLY A 270 -11.07 24.39 -4.30
CA GLY A 270 -11.48 25.47 -5.22
C GLY A 270 -10.33 26.36 -5.67
N TYR A 271 -9.07 26.01 -5.35
CA TYR A 271 -7.90 26.86 -5.62
C TYR A 271 -7.80 27.29 -7.09
N ARG A 272 -8.18 26.45 -8.03
CA ARG A 272 -8.17 26.74 -9.46
C ARG A 272 -9.20 27.81 -9.85
N GLU A 273 -10.33 27.89 -9.14
CA GLU A 273 -11.41 28.87 -9.39
C GLU A 273 -11.18 30.19 -8.63
N THR A 274 -10.42 30.12 -7.53
CA THR A 274 -10.11 31.25 -6.64
C THR A 274 -8.68 31.76 -6.77
N SER A 275 -7.83 31.07 -7.56
CA SER A 275 -6.46 31.48 -7.81
C SER A 275 -6.44 32.83 -8.52
N THR A 276 -5.78 33.81 -7.91
CA THR A 276 -5.54 35.14 -8.48
C THR A 276 -4.40 35.15 -9.50
N TYR A 277 -3.85 33.96 -9.84
CA TYR A 277 -2.80 33.89 -10.87
C TYR A 277 -3.40 34.19 -12.23
N GLU A 278 -2.84 35.20 -12.90
CA GLU A 278 -3.11 35.43 -14.32
C GLU A 278 -2.55 34.24 -15.14
N ASP A 279 -3.16 33.93 -16.27
CA ASP A 279 -2.73 32.82 -17.13
C ASP A 279 -1.24 32.93 -17.50
N ASP A 280 -0.71 34.15 -17.63
CA ASP A 280 0.69 34.40 -17.94
C ASP A 280 1.65 33.97 -16.81
N GLU A 281 1.27 34.15 -15.54
CA GLU A 281 2.10 33.70 -14.40
C GLU A 281 2.14 32.18 -14.32
N LEU A 282 1.04 31.54 -14.64
CA LEU A 282 0.93 30.08 -14.64
C LEU A 282 1.77 29.47 -15.77
N HIS A 283 1.72 30.05 -16.98
CA HIS A 283 2.57 29.64 -18.10
C HIS A 283 4.07 29.89 -17.77
N ALA A 284 4.42 30.97 -17.09
CA ALA A 284 5.80 31.22 -16.67
C ALA A 284 6.30 30.16 -15.69
N LYS A 285 5.45 29.68 -14.76
CA LYS A 285 5.79 28.57 -13.86
C LYS A 285 5.97 27.26 -14.61
N GLU A 286 5.10 26.94 -15.56
CA GLU A 286 5.23 25.75 -16.40
C GLU A 286 6.56 25.78 -17.18
N ALA A 287 6.85 26.89 -17.86
CA ALA A 287 8.10 27.06 -18.58
C ALA A 287 9.35 26.95 -17.68
N PHE A 288 9.25 27.44 -16.43
CA PHE A 288 10.34 27.29 -15.45
C PHE A 288 10.56 25.81 -15.09
N VAL A 289 9.48 25.05 -14.82
CA VAL A 289 9.58 23.62 -14.49
C VAL A 289 10.11 22.83 -15.69
N GLU A 290 9.64 23.09 -16.89
CA GLU A 290 10.13 22.46 -18.12
C GLU A 290 11.62 22.75 -18.32
N ALA A 291 12.04 24.01 -18.21
CA ALA A 291 13.46 24.40 -18.35
C ALA A 291 14.36 23.75 -17.26
N ALA A 292 13.85 23.61 -16.03
CA ALA A 292 14.57 22.95 -14.95
C ALA A 292 14.76 21.44 -15.20
N LEU A 293 13.73 20.77 -15.73
CA LEU A 293 13.80 19.36 -16.13
C LEU A 293 14.73 19.17 -17.35
N ASP A 294 14.66 20.07 -18.32
CA ASP A 294 15.52 20.05 -19.51
C ASP A 294 16.99 20.27 -19.20
N GLY A 295 17.27 21.17 -18.25
CA GLY A 295 18.62 21.44 -17.79
C GLY A 295 19.22 20.39 -16.86
N ALA A 296 18.43 19.44 -16.37
CA ALA A 296 18.92 18.39 -15.46
C ALA A 296 19.77 17.36 -16.21
N ALA A 297 20.99 17.11 -15.69
CA ALA A 297 21.91 16.10 -16.22
C ALA A 297 22.51 15.27 -15.08
N PRO A 298 22.24 13.96 -14.98
CA PRO A 298 21.31 13.19 -15.83
C PRO A 298 19.84 13.57 -15.61
N LYS A 299 18.98 13.24 -16.58
CA LYS A 299 17.53 13.39 -16.41
C LYS A 299 17.05 12.64 -15.18
N PRO A 300 16.13 13.21 -14.36
CA PRO A 300 15.66 12.57 -13.14
C PRO A 300 14.75 11.36 -13.47
N GLU A 301 15.08 10.20 -12.89
CA GLU A 301 14.20 9.02 -12.97
C GLU A 301 12.98 9.13 -12.02
N LEU A 302 13.15 9.88 -10.90
CA LEU A 302 12.13 10.09 -9.87
C LEU A 302 12.05 11.56 -9.49
N VAL A 303 10.84 12.11 -9.52
CA VAL A 303 10.53 13.49 -9.15
C VAL A 303 9.51 13.50 -8.01
N PHE A 304 9.69 14.37 -7.04
CA PHE A 304 8.70 14.67 -6.01
C PHE A 304 8.05 16.03 -6.30
N ASP A 305 6.75 16.03 -6.52
CA ASP A 305 5.94 17.25 -6.63
C ASP A 305 5.27 17.50 -5.27
N LEU A 306 5.76 18.51 -4.55
CA LEU A 306 5.34 18.82 -3.18
C LEU A 306 4.32 19.96 -3.19
N GLY A 307 3.10 19.71 -2.75
CA GLY A 307 1.94 20.59 -2.94
C GLY A 307 1.37 20.43 -4.35
N ALA A 308 1.20 19.16 -4.76
CA ALA A 308 0.88 18.81 -6.14
C ALA A 308 -0.46 19.33 -6.64
N ASN A 309 -1.40 19.61 -5.74
CA ASN A 309 -2.77 20.04 -6.03
C ASN A 309 -3.41 19.18 -7.16
N ASP A 310 -3.79 19.78 -8.29
CA ASP A 310 -4.39 19.07 -9.43
C ASP A 310 -3.38 18.29 -10.29
N GLY A 311 -2.11 18.26 -9.92
CA GLY A 311 -1.05 17.52 -10.60
C GLY A 311 -0.57 18.13 -11.91
N ARG A 312 -0.77 19.42 -12.12
CA ARG A 312 -0.34 20.14 -13.35
C ARG A 312 1.15 19.98 -13.60
N PHE A 313 1.97 20.28 -12.60
CA PHE A 313 3.44 20.16 -12.71
C PHE A 313 3.90 18.70 -12.71
N SER A 314 3.18 17.83 -12.00
CA SER A 314 3.38 16.38 -12.07
C SER A 314 3.28 15.84 -13.49
N ARG A 315 2.29 16.32 -14.27
CA ARG A 315 2.10 15.89 -15.66
C ARG A 315 3.23 16.36 -16.59
N ILE A 316 3.83 17.52 -16.33
CA ILE A 316 5.00 18.00 -17.07
C ILE A 316 6.17 17.03 -16.86
N ALA A 317 6.50 16.73 -15.60
CA ALA A 317 7.59 15.82 -15.26
C ALA A 317 7.36 14.38 -15.77
N ALA A 318 6.13 13.91 -15.73
CA ALA A 318 5.77 12.57 -16.25
C ALA A 318 5.91 12.48 -17.77
N ARG A 319 5.59 13.53 -18.52
CA ARG A 319 5.80 13.60 -19.98
C ARG A 319 7.28 13.58 -20.36
N ASP A 320 8.14 14.18 -19.53
CA ASP A 320 9.60 14.15 -19.70
C ASP A 320 10.24 12.77 -19.32
N GLY A 321 9.43 11.82 -18.89
CA GLY A 321 9.83 10.43 -18.63
C GLY A 321 10.09 10.07 -17.18
N ALA A 322 10.01 11.00 -16.24
CA ALA A 322 10.19 10.75 -14.82
C ALA A 322 9.00 9.97 -14.22
N TYR A 323 9.27 9.15 -13.20
CA TYR A 323 8.24 8.69 -12.27
C TYR A 323 7.99 9.79 -11.24
N VAL A 324 6.75 10.19 -11.05
CA VAL A 324 6.41 11.33 -10.19
C VAL A 324 5.65 10.88 -8.97
N VAL A 325 6.10 11.26 -7.79
CA VAL A 325 5.34 11.14 -6.55
C VAL A 325 4.71 12.50 -6.26
N ALA A 326 3.42 12.61 -6.54
CA ALA A 326 2.63 13.81 -6.34
C ALA A 326 2.08 13.85 -4.92
N VAL A 327 2.52 14.80 -4.11
CA VAL A 327 2.23 14.85 -2.66
C VAL A 327 1.45 16.10 -2.32
N ASP A 328 0.35 15.92 -1.59
CA ASP A 328 -0.38 17.02 -0.97
C ASP A 328 -0.94 16.60 0.39
N GLY A 329 -1.12 17.56 1.31
CA GLY A 329 -1.72 17.33 2.61
C GLY A 329 -3.25 17.27 2.56
N ASP A 330 -3.86 17.85 1.51
CA ASP A 330 -5.30 17.95 1.33
C ASP A 330 -5.87 16.69 0.65
N GLU A 331 -6.50 15.83 1.43
CA GLU A 331 -7.06 14.57 0.92
C GLU A 331 -8.12 14.75 -0.18
N PRO A 332 -9.09 15.67 -0.11
CA PRO A 332 -10.00 15.98 -1.20
C PRO A 332 -9.33 16.28 -2.54
N VAL A 333 -8.21 17.00 -2.49
CA VAL A 333 -7.44 17.36 -3.68
C VAL A 333 -6.77 16.15 -4.29
N ILE A 334 -6.06 15.36 -3.49
CA ILE A 334 -5.38 14.12 -3.93
C ILE A 334 -6.41 13.06 -4.38
N GLU A 335 -7.56 12.97 -3.72
CA GLU A 335 -8.65 12.08 -4.14
C GLU A 335 -9.14 12.44 -5.55
N ARG A 336 -9.28 13.73 -5.85
CA ARG A 336 -9.65 14.20 -7.19
C ARG A 336 -8.55 13.88 -8.18
N LEU A 337 -7.30 14.22 -7.88
CA LEU A 337 -6.16 13.93 -8.74
C LEU A 337 -6.08 12.42 -9.06
N TYR A 338 -6.25 11.55 -8.07
CA TYR A 338 -6.26 10.11 -8.30
C TYR A 338 -7.38 9.69 -9.28
N ARG A 339 -8.61 10.18 -9.06
CA ARG A 339 -9.75 9.87 -9.94
C ARG A 339 -9.52 10.35 -11.38
N ASP A 340 -8.96 11.53 -11.53
CA ASP A 340 -8.62 12.09 -12.86
C ASP A 340 -7.56 11.23 -13.56
N LEU A 341 -6.47 10.88 -12.85
CA LEU A 341 -5.43 9.99 -13.37
C LEU A 341 -5.97 8.60 -13.76
N ARG A 342 -6.92 8.05 -12.99
CA ARG A 342 -7.57 6.77 -13.32
C ARG A 342 -8.45 6.85 -14.57
N ALA A 343 -8.99 8.00 -14.87
CA ALA A 343 -9.76 8.25 -16.12
C ALA A 343 -8.88 8.54 -17.31
N GLU A 344 -7.65 9.01 -17.10
CA GLU A 344 -6.66 9.25 -18.13
C GLU A 344 -5.97 7.95 -18.59
N HIS A 345 -5.35 7.98 -19.76
CA HIS A 345 -4.53 6.90 -20.30
C HIS A 345 -3.11 7.41 -20.62
N GLY A 346 -2.14 6.50 -20.60
CA GLY A 346 -0.76 6.80 -20.97
C GLY A 346 0.10 7.30 -19.81
N ALA A 347 1.11 8.14 -20.08
CA ALA A 347 2.18 8.48 -19.13
C ALA A 347 1.70 9.06 -17.81
N SER A 348 0.62 9.85 -17.79
CA SER A 348 0.07 10.39 -16.55
C SER A 348 -0.43 9.30 -15.59
N ASN A 349 -1.19 8.33 -16.10
CA ASN A 349 -1.67 7.22 -15.29
C ASN A 349 -0.53 6.31 -14.82
N ASP A 350 0.42 6.00 -15.70
CA ASP A 350 1.46 5.01 -15.44
C ASP A 350 2.63 5.54 -14.60
N ARG A 351 2.79 6.88 -14.53
CA ARG A 351 3.98 7.50 -13.94
C ARG A 351 3.70 8.44 -12.77
N ILE A 352 2.46 8.84 -12.50
CA ILE A 352 2.12 9.75 -11.41
C ILE A 352 1.46 8.98 -10.28
N LEU A 353 2.11 8.94 -9.13
CA LEU A 353 1.60 8.35 -7.88
C LEU A 353 1.12 9.45 -6.94
N PRO A 354 -0.19 9.65 -6.78
CA PRO A 354 -0.73 10.67 -5.87
C PRO A 354 -0.79 10.14 -4.43
N LEU A 355 -0.23 10.89 -3.48
CA LEU A 355 -0.19 10.50 -2.07
C LEU A 355 -0.61 11.65 -1.15
N CYS A 356 -1.40 11.32 -0.14
CA CYS A 356 -1.77 12.22 0.95
C CYS A 356 -0.69 12.23 2.04
N LEU A 357 0.18 13.24 2.05
CA LEU A 357 1.25 13.37 3.02
C LEU A 357 1.32 14.81 3.55
N ASP A 358 1.36 14.94 4.86
CA ASP A 358 1.74 16.19 5.51
C ASP A 358 3.27 16.23 5.64
N LEU A 359 3.90 17.23 5.03
CA LEU A 359 5.35 17.38 5.06
C LEU A 359 5.88 17.78 6.45
N VAL A 360 5.03 18.38 7.27
CA VAL A 360 5.37 18.77 8.65
C VAL A 360 5.25 17.56 9.58
N ASP A 361 4.22 16.72 9.38
CA ASP A 361 3.98 15.49 10.12
C ASP A 361 4.16 14.27 9.19
N SER A 362 5.39 14.04 8.76
CA SER A 362 5.74 12.98 7.82
C SER A 362 5.42 11.58 8.38
N SER A 363 5.17 10.62 7.47
CA SER A 363 4.84 9.24 7.80
C SER A 363 5.80 8.62 8.82
N PRO A 364 5.29 7.95 9.87
CA PRO A 364 6.13 7.36 10.91
C PRO A 364 6.97 6.21 10.37
N GLY A 365 8.14 6.00 10.93
CA GLY A 365 8.93 4.80 10.73
C GLY A 365 8.31 3.63 11.51
N MET A 366 7.32 2.94 10.95
CA MET A 366 6.60 1.84 11.62
C MET A 366 7.31 0.49 11.53
N GLY A 367 8.55 0.45 11.00
CA GLY A 367 9.35 -0.75 10.93
C GLY A 367 9.92 -1.19 12.30
N TRP A 368 10.48 -2.41 12.35
CA TRP A 368 11.16 -2.94 13.52
C TRP A 368 12.22 -1.95 14.02
N ARG A 369 12.20 -1.63 15.29
CA ARG A 369 13.06 -0.63 15.97
C ARG A 369 12.89 0.80 15.45
N GLY A 370 11.71 1.18 14.94
CA GLY A 370 11.48 2.51 14.38
C GLY A 370 12.27 2.78 13.09
N GLY A 371 12.72 1.73 12.41
CA GLY A 371 13.40 1.86 11.10
C GLY A 371 12.46 2.53 10.10
N ARG A 372 12.98 3.50 9.33
CA ARG A 372 12.21 4.19 8.29
C ARG A 372 11.83 3.18 7.22
N SER A 373 10.57 2.83 7.15
CA SER A 373 10.04 1.87 6.21
C SER A 373 9.54 2.49 4.90
N SER A 374 9.46 3.83 4.81
CA SER A 374 8.98 4.50 3.60
C SER A 374 10.04 5.36 2.92
N SER A 375 10.08 5.29 1.60
CA SER A 375 10.89 6.15 0.73
C SER A 375 10.42 7.62 0.80
N ALA A 376 9.14 7.89 1.05
CA ALA A 376 8.60 9.24 1.25
C ALA A 376 9.20 9.93 2.48
N ALA A 377 9.35 9.23 3.61
CA ALA A 377 10.02 9.76 4.79
C ALA A 377 11.50 10.07 4.54
N ARG A 378 12.18 9.33 3.64
CA ARG A 378 13.56 9.63 3.22
C ARG A 378 13.62 10.88 2.35
N ALA A 379 12.66 11.10 1.47
CA ALA A 379 12.60 12.30 0.64
C ALA A 379 12.36 13.56 1.48
N ALA A 380 11.38 13.55 2.38
CA ALA A 380 11.10 14.65 3.30
C ALA A 380 12.29 14.98 4.23
N ALA A 381 13.09 13.98 4.60
CA ALA A 381 14.29 14.19 5.42
C ALA A 381 15.46 14.82 4.64
N ARG A 382 15.54 14.61 3.32
CA ARG A 382 16.56 15.20 2.44
C ARG A 382 16.27 16.68 2.12
N THR A 383 15.01 17.09 2.12
CA THR A 383 14.58 18.47 1.84
C THR A 383 14.68 19.41 3.05
N ARG A 384 14.97 18.91 4.26
CA ARG A 384 15.27 19.80 5.40
C ARG A 384 16.57 20.55 5.14
N PRO A 385 16.56 21.90 5.05
CA PRO A 385 17.80 22.67 4.91
C PRO A 385 18.69 22.34 6.11
N GLY A 386 19.95 21.97 5.82
CA GLY A 386 20.92 21.66 6.84
C GLY A 386 21.01 22.82 7.84
N ARG A 387 20.64 22.59 9.08
CA ARG A 387 21.01 23.51 10.16
C ARG A 387 22.52 23.60 10.15
N SER A 388 23.06 24.72 9.65
CA SER A 388 24.44 25.06 9.81
C SER A 388 24.76 24.95 11.31
N ARG A 389 25.66 24.05 11.66
CA ARG A 389 26.24 24.00 13.00
C ARG A 389 27.02 25.32 13.18
N GLY A 390 26.34 26.30 13.78
CA GLY A 390 26.99 27.52 14.23
C GLY A 390 28.08 27.12 15.20
N ALA A 391 29.32 27.41 14.81
CA ALA A 391 30.50 27.27 15.65
C ALA A 391 30.26 28.09 16.92
N ARG A 392 29.95 27.44 18.04
CA ARG A 392 30.04 28.07 19.36
C ARG A 392 31.49 28.39 19.61
N ARG A 393 31.89 29.63 19.32
CA ARG A 393 33.13 30.23 19.88
C ARG A 393 32.96 30.23 21.41
N ARG A 394 33.79 29.44 22.10
CA ARG A 394 34.01 29.57 23.54
C ARG A 394 34.65 30.95 23.77
N ALA A 395 33.90 31.88 24.33
CA ALA A 395 34.47 33.07 24.95
C ALA A 395 35.10 32.64 26.28
N SER A 396 36.43 32.65 26.32
CA SER A 396 37.21 32.58 27.57
C SER A 396 37.05 33.90 28.31
N ALA A 397 36.46 33.90 29.50
CA ALA A 397 36.44 35.02 30.41
C ALA A 397 37.84 35.13 31.10
N PRO A 398 38.42 36.33 31.26
CA PRO A 398 39.67 36.50 32.05
C PRO A 398 39.34 36.46 33.55
N ARG A 399 40.10 35.67 34.29
CA ARG A 399 40.21 35.81 35.76
C ARG A 399 41.00 37.08 36.06
N GLY A 400 40.36 38.00 36.78
CA GLY A 400 40.99 39.16 37.43
C GLY A 400 40.67 39.15 38.92
N ARG A 401 41.70 39.22 39.71
CA ARG A 401 41.90 39.37 41.14
C ARG A 401 40.74 39.79 42.05
#